data_1fb8dd9673a429ab573459e4c9b11b1b
#
_entry.id   1fb8dd9673a429ab573459e4c9b11b1b
#
_cell.length_a   1.000
_cell.length_b   1.000
_cell.length_c   1.000
_cell.angle_alpha   90.00
_cell.angle_beta   90.00
_cell.angle_gamma   90.00
#
_symmetry.space_group_name_H-M   'P 1'
#
loop_
_entity.id
_entity.type
_entity.pdbx_description
1 polymer ?
#
loop_
_entity_poly.entity_id
_entity_poly.type
_entity_poly.pdbx_seq_one_letter_code
_entity_poly.pdbx_strand_id
1 'polypeptide(L)'
;MSKRREFIKSSTIATIGLISLNQNLYSLQRNSDRKIRISLNPGAVGIKCTASELLELAIKYNFDSISPIVSEFQDMDQKEIDSYLEKMSENRISFDVSGLPLQFRTSKNQFNSGLGTLNNHCKVLNKLNVKGFVTWIMPTNNELTYLKNFNIHKERLKECAKIIGNHGMKFGLEFVGPKTLMSRDQFSFIRTINELGELIDAIDEKNVG
;
A
#
# COMPACT_ATOMS: atom_id res chain seq x y z
N MET A 1 -17.06 -37.24 -47.92
CA MET A 1 -16.24 -36.70 -46.79
C MET A 1 -17.18 -36.37 -45.63
N SER A 2 -16.91 -36.93 -44.49
CA SER A 2 -17.96 -37.27 -43.53
C SER A 2 -18.47 -36.10 -42.68
N LYS A 3 -19.79 -36.11 -42.43
CA LYS A 3 -20.56 -35.26 -41.50
C LYS A 3 -19.89 -35.15 -40.07
N ARG A 4 -19.03 -36.08 -39.74
CA ARG A 4 -18.25 -36.10 -38.49
C ARG A 4 -17.19 -34.99 -38.39
N ARG A 5 -16.62 -34.58 -39.54
CA ARG A 5 -15.60 -33.49 -39.61
C ARG A 5 -16.22 -32.10 -39.49
N GLU A 6 -17.46 -31.92 -39.97
CA GLU A 6 -18.19 -30.67 -39.83
C GLU A 6 -18.72 -30.50 -38.40
N PHE A 7 -19.15 -31.60 -37.77
CA PHE A 7 -19.57 -31.59 -36.38
C PHE A 7 -18.42 -31.20 -35.43
N ILE A 8 -17.19 -31.74 -35.64
CA ILE A 8 -16.01 -31.40 -34.85
C ILE A 8 -15.64 -29.91 -35.04
N LYS A 9 -15.72 -29.38 -36.26
CA LYS A 9 -15.42 -27.96 -36.50
C LYS A 9 -16.42 -27.02 -35.85
N SER A 10 -17.71 -27.32 -35.92
CA SER A 10 -18.75 -26.50 -35.30
C SER A 10 -18.70 -26.60 -33.74
N SER A 11 -18.40 -27.78 -33.18
CA SER A 11 -18.23 -27.94 -31.73
C SER A 11 -17.01 -27.20 -31.18
N THR A 12 -15.89 -27.19 -31.93
CA THR A 12 -14.66 -26.48 -31.50
C THR A 12 -14.86 -24.96 -31.53
N ILE A 13 -15.56 -24.42 -32.52
CA ILE A 13 -15.86 -22.97 -32.60
C ILE A 13 -16.82 -22.56 -31.47
N ALA A 14 -17.84 -23.37 -31.18
CA ALA A 14 -18.77 -23.10 -30.09
C ALA A 14 -18.09 -23.12 -28.71
N THR A 15 -17.15 -24.06 -28.48
CA THR A 15 -16.42 -24.16 -27.22
C THR A 15 -15.42 -23.00 -27.03
N ILE A 16 -14.73 -22.57 -28.08
CA ILE A 16 -13.82 -21.40 -28.02
C ILE A 16 -14.62 -20.11 -27.80
N GLY A 17 -15.79 -19.95 -28.44
CA GLY A 17 -16.68 -18.81 -28.24
C GLY A 17 -17.24 -18.73 -26.80
N LEU A 18 -17.58 -19.85 -26.19
CA LEU A 18 -18.05 -19.92 -24.79
C LEU A 18 -16.95 -19.67 -23.76
N ILE A 19 -15.71 -20.10 -24.03
CA ILE A 19 -14.58 -19.84 -23.15
C ILE A 19 -14.19 -18.36 -23.18
N SER A 20 -14.19 -17.71 -24.36
CA SER A 20 -13.89 -16.28 -24.49
C SER A 20 -15.00 -15.38 -23.91
N LEU A 21 -16.27 -15.79 -24.00
CA LEU A 21 -17.39 -15.11 -23.36
C LEU A 21 -17.33 -15.24 -21.82
N ASN A 22 -16.96 -16.41 -21.30
CA ASN A 22 -16.80 -16.59 -19.86
C ASN A 22 -15.64 -15.78 -19.28
N GLN A 23 -14.50 -15.66 -19.98
CA GLN A 23 -13.40 -14.83 -19.51
C GLN A 23 -13.77 -13.33 -19.44
N ASN A 24 -14.59 -12.84 -20.39
CA ASN A 24 -15.11 -11.48 -20.33
C ASN A 24 -16.21 -11.28 -19.28
N LEU A 25 -17.00 -12.31 -18.96
CA LEU A 25 -18.02 -12.23 -17.90
C LEU A 25 -17.43 -12.23 -16.50
N TYR A 26 -16.30 -12.91 -16.26
CA TYR A 26 -15.59 -12.83 -14.97
C TYR A 26 -14.93 -11.47 -14.73
N SER A 27 -14.59 -10.72 -15.79
CA SER A 27 -14.04 -9.36 -15.67
C SER A 27 -15.12 -8.30 -15.41
N LEU A 28 -16.40 -8.58 -15.65
CA LEU A 28 -17.49 -7.61 -15.49
C LEU A 28 -18.18 -7.65 -14.12
N GLN A 29 -17.99 -8.69 -13.31
CA GLN A 29 -18.51 -8.74 -11.95
C GLN A 29 -17.49 -8.21 -10.95
N ARG A 30 -17.26 -6.90 -10.91
CA ARG A 30 -16.82 -6.25 -9.68
C ARG A 30 -17.90 -6.53 -8.63
N ASN A 31 -17.56 -7.35 -7.64
CA ASN A 31 -18.46 -7.65 -6.53
C ASN A 31 -18.72 -6.35 -5.77
N SER A 32 -19.80 -5.65 -6.11
CA SER A 32 -20.22 -4.39 -5.45
C SER A 32 -20.49 -4.57 -3.95
N ASP A 33 -20.57 -5.81 -3.48
CA ASP A 33 -20.94 -6.18 -2.12
C ASP A 33 -19.72 -6.49 -1.21
N ARG A 34 -18.50 -6.31 -1.69
CA ARG A 34 -17.33 -6.48 -0.83
C ARG A 34 -17.27 -5.42 0.26
N LYS A 35 -17.34 -5.87 1.51
CA LYS A 35 -17.12 -4.99 2.68
C LYS A 35 -15.65 -4.59 2.84
N ILE A 36 -14.72 -5.36 2.28
CA ILE A 36 -13.27 -5.16 2.35
C ILE A 36 -12.75 -4.90 0.94
N ARG A 37 -12.00 -3.82 0.78
CA ARG A 37 -11.35 -3.45 -0.50
C ARG A 37 -10.05 -4.23 -0.67
N ILE A 38 -9.77 -4.65 -1.90
CA ILE A 38 -8.52 -5.34 -2.24
C ILE A 38 -7.60 -4.34 -2.93
N SER A 39 -6.42 -4.13 -2.36
CA SER A 39 -5.41 -3.21 -2.88
C SER A 39 -4.27 -3.96 -3.59
N LEU A 40 -3.81 -3.42 -4.72
CA LEU A 40 -2.61 -3.89 -5.40
C LEU A 40 -1.41 -3.04 -4.98
N ASN A 41 -0.51 -3.66 -4.21
CA ASN A 41 0.81 -3.11 -3.93
C ASN A 41 1.84 -3.85 -4.79
N PRO A 42 2.41 -3.23 -5.84
CA PRO A 42 3.31 -3.90 -6.77
C PRO A 42 4.59 -4.38 -6.08
N GLY A 43 5.11 -3.64 -5.11
CA GLY A 43 6.30 -4.02 -4.35
C GLY A 43 6.10 -5.28 -3.50
N ALA A 44 4.90 -5.47 -2.93
CA ALA A 44 4.59 -6.65 -2.12
C ALA A 44 4.52 -7.95 -2.94
N VAL A 45 4.19 -7.85 -4.23
CA VAL A 45 4.12 -9.01 -5.15
C VAL A 45 5.31 -9.09 -6.12
N GLY A 46 6.35 -8.26 -5.90
CA GLY A 46 7.58 -8.30 -6.69
C GLY A 46 7.45 -7.77 -8.12
N ILE A 47 6.43 -6.98 -8.42
CA ILE A 47 6.21 -6.36 -9.73
C ILE A 47 6.88 -4.98 -9.76
N LYS A 48 7.62 -4.70 -10.84
CA LYS A 48 8.10 -3.34 -11.17
C LYS A 48 7.27 -2.81 -12.31
N CYS A 49 6.60 -1.70 -12.10
CA CYS A 49 5.74 -1.06 -13.09
C CYS A 49 5.67 0.44 -12.83
N THR A 50 5.27 1.20 -13.85
CA THR A 50 4.89 2.61 -13.74
C THR A 50 3.52 2.78 -13.09
N ALA A 51 3.16 4.00 -12.70
CA ALA A 51 1.82 4.30 -12.17
C ALA A 51 0.72 3.97 -13.19
N SER A 52 0.95 4.26 -14.48
CA SER A 52 0.01 3.92 -15.55
C SER A 52 -0.17 2.42 -15.71
N GLU A 53 0.91 1.64 -15.74
CA GLU A 53 0.86 0.18 -15.82
C GLU A 53 0.19 -0.43 -14.58
N LEU A 54 0.44 0.13 -13.39
CA LEU A 54 -0.21 -0.30 -12.17
C LEU A 54 -1.73 -0.12 -12.23
N LEU A 55 -2.20 1.01 -12.75
CA LEU A 55 -3.62 1.26 -12.95
C LEU A 55 -4.23 0.26 -13.93
N GLU A 56 -3.56 0.01 -15.07
CA GLU A 56 -4.03 -1.01 -16.05
C GLU A 56 -4.10 -2.42 -15.44
N LEU A 57 -3.11 -2.80 -14.64
CA LEU A 57 -3.14 -4.08 -13.91
C LEU A 57 -4.29 -4.14 -12.93
N ALA A 58 -4.55 -3.07 -12.20
CA ALA A 58 -5.65 -3.00 -11.25
C ALA A 58 -7.02 -3.10 -11.95
N ILE A 59 -7.18 -2.45 -13.09
CA ILE A 59 -8.37 -2.56 -13.92
C ILE A 59 -8.55 -4.00 -14.41
N LYS A 60 -7.51 -4.56 -15.02
CA LYS A 60 -7.51 -5.91 -15.60
C LYS A 60 -7.83 -7.01 -14.59
N TYR A 61 -7.33 -6.89 -13.37
CA TYR A 61 -7.48 -7.93 -12.35
C TYR A 61 -8.50 -7.57 -11.25
N ASN A 62 -9.33 -6.54 -11.46
CA ASN A 62 -10.41 -6.13 -10.56
C ASN A 62 -9.99 -5.80 -9.12
N PHE A 63 -8.88 -5.08 -8.97
CA PHE A 63 -8.50 -4.48 -7.69
C PHE A 63 -9.34 -3.23 -7.40
N ASP A 64 -9.62 -2.98 -6.13
CA ASP A 64 -10.42 -1.82 -5.69
C ASP A 64 -9.54 -0.60 -5.40
N SER A 65 -8.25 -0.82 -5.15
CA SER A 65 -7.28 0.24 -4.87
C SER A 65 -5.86 -0.14 -5.31
N ILE A 66 -4.99 0.86 -5.38
CA ILE A 66 -3.57 0.72 -5.70
C ILE A 66 -2.72 1.55 -4.73
N SER A 67 -1.50 1.08 -4.44
CA SER A 67 -0.53 1.88 -3.69
C SER A 67 0.06 2.99 -4.57
N PRO A 68 0.19 4.24 -4.09
CA PRO A 68 0.73 5.32 -4.89
C PRO A 68 2.24 5.16 -5.12
N ILE A 69 2.70 5.31 -6.37
CA ILE A 69 4.12 5.40 -6.74
C ILE A 69 4.50 6.89 -6.73
N VAL A 70 4.73 7.44 -5.53
CA VAL A 70 4.84 8.88 -5.29
C VAL A 70 5.86 9.57 -6.17
N SER A 71 6.99 8.91 -6.49
CA SER A 71 8.05 9.46 -7.33
C SER A 71 7.59 9.85 -8.74
N GLU A 72 6.59 9.16 -9.29
CA GLU A 72 6.09 9.46 -10.63
C GLU A 72 5.15 10.67 -10.66
N PHE A 73 4.56 11.04 -9.52
CA PHE A 73 3.64 12.17 -9.42
C PHE A 73 4.31 13.46 -8.96
N GLN A 74 5.60 13.42 -8.59
CA GLN A 74 6.31 14.60 -8.09
C GLN A 74 6.44 15.71 -9.15
N ASP A 75 6.71 15.30 -10.38
CA ASP A 75 6.99 16.20 -11.50
C ASP A 75 5.78 16.39 -12.44
N MET A 76 4.67 15.69 -12.19
CA MET A 76 3.43 15.83 -12.94
C MET A 76 2.74 17.16 -12.64
N ASP A 77 2.26 17.82 -13.68
CA ASP A 77 1.40 19.00 -13.51
C ASP A 77 0.00 18.61 -13.00
N GLN A 78 -0.80 19.62 -12.63
CA GLN A 78 -2.13 19.36 -12.06
C GLN A 78 -3.07 18.70 -13.06
N LYS A 79 -2.96 19.03 -14.35
CA LYS A 79 -3.82 18.48 -15.41
C LYS A 79 -3.53 16.98 -15.63
N GLU A 80 -2.26 16.58 -15.58
CA GLU A 80 -1.86 15.17 -15.68
C GLU A 80 -2.38 14.37 -14.49
N ILE A 81 -2.25 14.93 -13.27
CA ILE A 81 -2.80 14.32 -12.05
C ILE A 81 -4.31 14.18 -12.15
N ASP A 82 -5.03 15.23 -12.56
CA ASP A 82 -6.49 15.20 -12.67
C ASP A 82 -6.94 14.14 -13.69
N SER A 83 -6.28 14.05 -14.85
CA SER A 83 -6.57 13.01 -15.86
C SER A 83 -6.35 11.60 -15.33
N TYR A 84 -5.30 11.39 -14.54
CA TYR A 84 -5.02 10.09 -13.90
C TYR A 84 -6.10 9.73 -12.87
N LEU A 85 -6.49 10.69 -12.02
CA LEU A 85 -7.54 10.50 -11.02
C LEU A 85 -8.92 10.28 -11.64
N GLU A 86 -9.23 10.95 -12.76
CA GLU A 86 -10.45 10.73 -13.53
C GLU A 86 -10.53 9.29 -14.03
N LYS A 87 -9.45 8.79 -14.69
CA LYS A 87 -9.35 7.41 -15.14
C LYS A 87 -9.51 6.39 -13.99
N MET A 88 -8.92 6.67 -12.82
CA MET A 88 -9.13 5.86 -11.61
C MET A 88 -10.61 5.84 -11.21
N SER A 89 -11.25 7.00 -11.17
CA SER A 89 -12.65 7.17 -10.79
C SER A 89 -13.61 6.44 -11.73
N GLU A 90 -13.43 6.58 -13.05
CA GLU A 90 -14.20 5.85 -14.07
C GLU A 90 -14.13 4.34 -13.88
N ASN A 91 -12.98 3.84 -13.43
CA ASN A 91 -12.76 2.42 -13.16
C ASN A 91 -13.00 2.04 -11.70
N ARG A 92 -13.58 2.93 -10.87
CA ARG A 92 -13.87 2.72 -9.44
C ARG A 92 -12.65 2.26 -8.64
N ILE A 93 -11.47 2.71 -9.01
CA ILE A 93 -10.22 2.47 -8.30
C ILE A 93 -9.90 3.73 -7.47
N SER A 94 -9.31 3.56 -6.30
CA SER A 94 -8.76 4.66 -5.52
C SER A 94 -7.33 4.36 -5.10
N PHE A 95 -6.63 5.35 -4.63
CA PHE A 95 -5.39 5.10 -3.91
C PHE A 95 -5.66 4.48 -2.53
N ASP A 96 -4.76 3.63 -2.10
CA ASP A 96 -4.60 3.14 -0.75
C ASP A 96 -3.69 4.08 0.04
N VAL A 97 -3.22 3.66 1.22
CA VAL A 97 -2.23 4.38 2.02
C VAL A 97 -0.83 4.26 1.40
N SER A 98 0.05 5.21 1.71
CA SER A 98 1.45 5.17 1.32
C SER A 98 2.32 4.54 2.41
N GLY A 99 3.38 3.85 2.03
CA GLY A 99 4.45 3.50 2.96
C GLY A 99 5.19 4.74 3.46
N LEU A 100 5.70 4.71 4.69
CA LEU A 100 6.51 5.80 5.24
C LEU A 100 7.82 5.93 4.43
N PRO A 101 8.13 7.11 3.84
CA PRO A 101 9.23 7.25 2.88
C PRO A 101 10.61 7.44 3.53
N LEU A 102 10.71 7.32 4.85
CA LEU A 102 11.96 7.49 5.58
C LEU A 102 12.24 6.30 6.50
N GLN A 103 13.51 6.13 6.84
CA GLN A 103 13.98 5.10 7.77
C GLN A 103 14.14 5.69 9.17
N PHE A 104 13.15 5.51 10.01
CA PHE A 104 13.19 6.01 11.40
C PHE A 104 14.01 5.12 12.34
N ARG A 105 14.49 3.94 11.90
CA ARG A 105 15.30 2.99 12.68
C ARG A 105 16.80 3.20 12.53
N THR A 106 17.23 4.14 11.72
CA THR A 106 18.65 4.41 11.40
C THR A 106 19.29 5.43 12.36
N SER A 107 20.44 6.00 11.97
CA SER A 107 21.08 7.07 12.72
C SER A 107 20.19 8.33 12.80
N LYS A 108 20.41 9.16 13.82
CA LYS A 108 19.66 10.43 13.99
C LYS A 108 19.80 11.35 12.77
N ASN A 109 20.98 11.41 12.18
CA ASN A 109 21.23 12.28 11.02
C ASN A 109 20.44 11.83 9.79
N GLN A 110 20.42 10.53 9.51
CA GLN A 110 19.64 9.98 8.41
C GLN A 110 18.12 10.16 8.63
N PHE A 111 17.66 9.97 9.87
CA PHE A 111 16.28 10.24 10.22
C PHE A 111 15.91 11.71 9.96
N ASN A 112 16.71 12.65 10.50
CA ASN A 112 16.45 14.07 10.35
C ASN A 112 16.44 14.52 8.87
N SER A 113 17.35 14.00 8.05
CA SER A 113 17.35 14.29 6.61
C SER A 113 16.10 13.75 5.90
N GLY A 114 15.55 12.65 6.38
CA GLY A 114 14.33 12.04 5.84
C GLY A 114 13.05 12.83 6.13
N LEU A 115 13.02 13.66 7.16
CA LEU A 115 11.81 14.42 7.52
C LEU A 115 11.39 15.40 6.42
N GLY A 116 12.35 16.00 5.71
CA GLY A 116 12.08 16.86 4.55
C GLY A 116 11.42 16.08 3.41
N THR A 117 11.89 14.86 3.16
CA THR A 117 11.31 13.95 2.18
C THR A 117 9.86 13.60 2.54
N LEU A 118 9.59 13.30 3.83
CA LEU A 118 8.24 13.01 4.30
C LEU A 118 7.29 14.17 4.05
N ASN A 119 7.70 15.41 4.37
CA ASN A 119 6.87 16.60 4.14
C ASN A 119 6.55 16.80 2.65
N ASN A 120 7.51 16.57 1.74
CA ASN A 120 7.28 16.65 0.30
C ASN A 120 6.34 15.53 -0.19
N HIS A 121 6.48 14.29 0.32
CA HIS A 121 5.55 13.21 0.02
C HIS A 121 4.12 13.54 0.45
N CYS A 122 3.93 14.15 1.63
CA CYS A 122 2.61 14.59 2.08
C CYS A 122 1.95 15.57 1.10
N LYS A 123 2.73 16.51 0.53
CA LYS A 123 2.21 17.46 -0.47
C LYS A 123 1.73 16.76 -1.74
N VAL A 124 2.50 15.79 -2.25
CA VAL A 124 2.12 15.01 -3.43
C VAL A 124 0.89 14.15 -3.13
N LEU A 125 0.88 13.43 -2.01
CA LEU A 125 -0.23 12.57 -1.60
C LEU A 125 -1.54 13.33 -1.38
N ASN A 126 -1.48 14.58 -0.94
CA ASN A 126 -2.66 15.45 -0.85
C ASN A 126 -3.27 15.73 -2.23
N LYS A 127 -2.44 15.99 -3.26
CA LYS A 127 -2.93 16.15 -4.65
C LYS A 127 -3.60 14.87 -5.16
N LEU A 128 -3.13 13.70 -4.70
CA LEU A 128 -3.66 12.38 -5.07
C LEU A 128 -4.85 11.92 -4.21
N ASN A 129 -5.32 12.74 -3.25
CA ASN A 129 -6.37 12.38 -2.30
C ASN A 129 -6.05 11.15 -1.42
N VAL A 130 -4.79 10.81 -1.22
CA VAL A 130 -4.34 9.75 -0.30
C VAL A 130 -4.53 10.18 1.14
N LYS A 131 -5.06 9.30 2.00
CA LYS A 131 -5.51 9.66 3.34
C LYS A 131 -4.53 9.33 4.46
N GLY A 132 -3.42 8.67 4.16
CA GLY A 132 -2.48 8.34 5.23
C GLY A 132 -1.25 7.56 4.81
N PHE A 133 -0.45 7.31 5.82
CA PHE A 133 0.76 6.50 5.76
C PHE A 133 0.63 5.27 6.63
N VAL A 134 1.44 4.25 6.32
CA VAL A 134 1.60 3.05 7.14
C VAL A 134 3.07 2.71 7.27
N THR A 135 3.46 2.18 8.43
CA THR A 135 4.76 1.56 8.63
C THR A 135 4.66 0.39 9.59
N TRP A 136 5.61 -0.55 9.51
CA TRP A 136 5.67 -1.69 10.41
C TRP A 136 6.69 -1.48 11.53
N ILE A 137 6.43 -2.10 12.69
CA ILE A 137 7.32 -2.13 13.85
C ILE A 137 7.97 -3.51 13.90
N MET A 138 9.30 -3.55 13.80
CA MET A 138 10.05 -4.82 13.84
C MET A 138 10.00 -5.43 15.23
N PRO A 139 9.81 -6.77 15.36
CA PRO A 139 9.62 -7.43 16.65
C PRO A 139 10.93 -7.69 17.40
N THR A 140 12.06 -7.35 16.83
CA THR A 140 13.40 -7.59 17.41
C THR A 140 14.40 -6.51 16.99
N ASN A 141 15.49 -6.40 17.75
CA ASN A 141 16.63 -5.51 17.47
C ASN A 141 17.93 -6.13 17.97
N ASN A 142 19.07 -5.91 17.29
CA ASN A 142 20.37 -6.45 17.70
C ASN A 142 21.15 -5.57 18.68
N GLU A 143 20.87 -4.27 18.71
CA GLU A 143 21.69 -3.28 19.42
C GLU A 143 20.96 -2.63 20.60
N LEU A 144 19.64 -2.52 20.48
CA LEU A 144 18.83 -1.74 21.41
C LEU A 144 17.98 -2.65 22.29
N THR A 145 18.11 -2.50 23.61
CA THR A 145 17.18 -3.10 24.56
C THR A 145 15.77 -2.55 24.36
N TYR A 146 14.75 -3.24 24.88
CA TYR A 146 13.33 -2.87 24.70
C TYR A 146 13.08 -1.39 25.02
N LEU A 147 13.45 -0.90 26.19
CA LEU A 147 13.18 0.48 26.60
C LEU A 147 13.91 1.53 25.76
N LYS A 148 15.16 1.25 25.36
CA LYS A 148 15.91 2.17 24.49
C LYS A 148 15.26 2.25 23.10
N ASN A 149 14.87 1.11 22.55
CA ASN A 149 14.20 1.02 21.26
C ASN A 149 12.82 1.69 21.29
N PHE A 150 12.07 1.47 22.38
CA PHE A 150 10.76 2.08 22.59
C PHE A 150 10.85 3.62 22.62
N ASN A 151 11.78 4.18 23.36
CA ASN A 151 11.96 5.64 23.43
C ASN A 151 12.34 6.25 22.06
N ILE A 152 13.23 5.60 21.31
CA ILE A 152 13.59 6.06 19.96
C ILE A 152 12.39 6.01 19.03
N HIS A 153 11.61 4.92 19.05
CA HIS A 153 10.39 4.79 18.23
C HIS A 153 9.38 5.86 18.61
N LYS A 154 9.09 6.02 19.91
CA LYS A 154 8.17 7.04 20.41
C LYS A 154 8.54 8.43 19.91
N GLU A 155 9.76 8.87 20.10
CA GLU A 155 10.21 10.20 19.70
C GLU A 155 10.12 10.42 18.20
N ARG A 156 10.67 9.48 17.40
CA ARG A 156 10.76 9.64 15.94
C ARG A 156 9.42 9.47 15.26
N LEU A 157 8.58 8.54 15.71
CA LEU A 157 7.24 8.36 15.16
C LEU A 157 6.33 9.53 15.53
N LYS A 158 6.54 10.16 16.71
CA LYS A 158 5.86 11.40 17.07
C LYS A 158 6.20 12.55 16.10
N GLU A 159 7.46 12.72 15.73
CA GLU A 159 7.86 13.72 14.74
C GLU A 159 7.25 13.45 13.36
N CYS A 160 7.25 12.18 12.92
CA CYS A 160 6.55 11.80 11.69
C CYS A 160 5.05 12.08 11.76
N ALA A 161 4.41 11.70 12.86
CA ALA A 161 2.98 11.88 13.08
C ALA A 161 2.57 13.35 13.02
N LYS A 162 3.36 14.26 13.61
CA LYS A 162 3.12 15.70 13.52
C LYS A 162 3.15 16.21 12.09
N ILE A 163 4.18 15.82 11.30
CA ILE A 163 4.27 16.23 9.89
C ILE A 163 3.05 15.70 9.12
N ILE A 164 2.73 14.42 9.26
CA ILE A 164 1.60 13.75 8.60
C ILE A 164 0.28 14.42 9.02
N GLY A 165 0.10 14.68 10.32
CA GLY A 165 -1.08 15.32 10.88
C GLY A 165 -1.29 16.76 10.40
N ASN A 166 -0.22 17.54 10.21
CA ASN A 166 -0.28 18.89 9.63
C ASN A 166 -0.83 18.91 8.20
N HIS A 167 -0.77 17.79 7.50
CA HIS A 167 -1.36 17.59 6.18
C HIS A 167 -2.76 16.93 6.23
N GLY A 168 -3.35 16.75 7.42
CA GLY A 168 -4.67 16.16 7.61
C GLY A 168 -4.72 14.64 7.40
N MET A 169 -3.56 13.95 7.40
CA MET A 169 -3.45 12.52 7.11
C MET A 169 -3.36 11.68 8.38
N LYS A 170 -3.73 10.41 8.25
CA LYS A 170 -3.58 9.38 9.29
C LYS A 170 -2.24 8.65 9.18
N PHE A 171 -1.78 8.07 10.28
CA PHE A 171 -0.55 7.31 10.35
C PHE A 171 -0.79 5.98 11.05
N GLY A 172 -0.80 4.89 10.27
CA GLY A 172 -1.01 3.53 10.76
C GLY A 172 0.30 2.86 11.17
N LEU A 173 0.29 2.15 12.28
CA LEU A 173 1.40 1.34 12.76
C LEU A 173 1.00 -0.14 12.77
N GLU A 174 1.86 -0.99 12.23
CA GLU A 174 1.66 -2.43 12.17
C GLU A 174 2.72 -3.16 12.99
N PHE A 175 2.31 -4.03 13.93
CA PHE A 175 3.25 -4.96 14.54
C PHE A 175 3.42 -6.21 13.66
N VAL A 176 4.64 -6.76 13.62
CA VAL A 176 4.98 -7.86 12.72
C VAL A 176 5.09 -9.16 13.50
N GLY A 177 4.27 -10.15 13.13
CA GLY A 177 4.05 -11.39 13.88
C GLY A 177 4.75 -12.68 13.45
N PRO A 178 5.47 -12.82 12.29
CA PRO A 178 6.12 -14.07 11.91
C PRO A 178 7.16 -14.53 12.93
N LYS A 179 7.09 -15.81 13.34
CA LYS A 179 8.02 -16.40 14.32
C LYS A 179 9.49 -16.26 13.92
N THR A 180 9.80 -16.35 12.64
CA THR A 180 11.16 -16.17 12.09
C THR A 180 11.73 -14.78 12.37
N LEU A 181 10.89 -13.74 12.35
CA LEU A 181 11.30 -12.38 12.68
C LEU A 181 11.35 -12.14 14.18
N MET A 182 10.49 -12.81 14.96
CA MET A 182 10.49 -12.72 16.43
C MET A 182 11.73 -13.35 17.08
N SER A 183 12.41 -14.26 16.40
CA SER A 183 13.62 -14.97 16.90
C SER A 183 14.89 -14.55 16.17
N ARG A 184 14.84 -13.54 15.30
CA ARG A 184 15.97 -13.19 14.43
C ARG A 184 17.09 -12.48 15.17
N ASP A 185 16.76 -11.56 16.06
CA ASP A 185 17.70 -10.64 16.68
C ASP A 185 17.74 -10.84 18.22
N GLN A 186 18.78 -10.28 18.87
CA GLN A 186 19.09 -10.52 20.28
C GLN A 186 18.02 -9.98 21.26
N PHE A 187 17.49 -8.79 21.02
CA PHE A 187 16.53 -8.14 21.92
C PHE A 187 15.11 -8.18 21.35
N SER A 188 14.17 -8.62 22.17
CA SER A 188 12.75 -8.56 21.85
C SER A 188 12.26 -7.13 21.77
N PHE A 189 11.27 -6.91 20.90
CA PHE A 189 10.55 -5.64 20.83
C PHE A 189 9.06 -5.91 20.67
N ILE A 190 8.26 -4.97 20.19
CA ILE A 190 6.80 -5.04 20.07
C ILE A 190 6.36 -6.22 19.19
N ARG A 191 5.52 -7.12 19.75
CA ARG A 191 5.05 -8.37 19.14
C ARG A 191 3.55 -8.55 19.24
N THR A 192 2.90 -7.76 20.07
CA THR A 192 1.46 -7.88 20.36
C THR A 192 0.75 -6.56 20.14
N ILE A 193 -0.57 -6.66 19.96
CA ILE A 193 -1.43 -5.48 19.82
C ILE A 193 -1.40 -4.59 21.08
N ASN A 194 -1.26 -5.18 22.26
CA ASN A 194 -1.19 -4.41 23.51
C ASN A 194 0.11 -3.59 23.59
N GLU A 195 1.26 -4.20 23.29
CA GLU A 195 2.54 -3.48 23.24
C GLU A 195 2.55 -2.38 22.18
N LEU A 196 1.88 -2.62 21.03
CA LEU A 196 1.69 -1.58 20.01
C LEU A 196 0.80 -0.45 20.53
N GLY A 197 -0.27 -0.78 21.25
CA GLY A 197 -1.16 0.19 21.91
C GLY A 197 -0.39 1.10 22.88
N GLU A 198 0.49 0.52 23.72
CA GLU A 198 1.37 1.29 24.61
C GLU A 198 2.27 2.28 23.86
N LEU A 199 2.79 1.87 22.68
CA LEU A 199 3.58 2.78 21.84
C LEU A 199 2.73 3.88 21.24
N ILE A 200 1.53 3.59 20.75
CA ILE A 200 0.58 4.57 20.22
C ILE A 200 0.21 5.60 21.29
N ASP A 201 -0.14 5.14 22.49
CA ASP A 201 -0.46 6.00 23.62
C ASP A 201 0.73 6.89 24.00
N ALA A 202 1.94 6.34 23.99
CA ALA A 202 3.17 7.09 24.30
C ALA A 202 3.53 8.13 23.23
N ILE A 203 3.20 7.88 21.95
CA ILE A 203 3.35 8.85 20.84
C ILE A 203 2.43 10.05 21.07
N ASP A 204 1.23 9.83 21.61
CA ASP A 204 0.28 10.88 21.98
C ASP A 204 -0.02 11.88 20.83
N GLU A 205 -0.39 11.34 19.67
CA GLU A 205 -0.83 12.11 18.48
C GLU A 205 -2.12 11.51 17.92
N LYS A 206 -3.16 12.35 17.76
CA LYS A 206 -4.53 11.91 17.40
C LYS A 206 -4.70 11.27 16.03
N ASN A 207 -3.70 11.40 15.18
CA ASN A 207 -3.69 10.84 13.83
C ASN A 207 -2.95 9.50 13.73
N VAL A 208 -2.45 8.96 14.84
CA VAL A 208 -1.76 7.65 14.92
C VAL A 208 -2.75 6.57 15.37
N GLY A 209 -2.64 5.37 14.73
CA GLY A 209 -3.47 4.22 15.08
C GLY A 209 -2.97 2.92 14.47
#